data_489b94b62d3ee4a5ceebfed6654ddabc
#
_entry.id   489b94b62d3ee4a5ceebfed6654ddabc
#
_cell.length_a   1.000
_cell.length_b   1.000
_cell.length_c   1.000
_cell.angle_alpha   90.00
_cell.angle_beta   90.00
_cell.angle_gamma   90.00
#
_symmetry.space_group_name_H-M   'P 1'
#
loop_
_entity.id
_entity.type
_entity.pdbx_description
1 polymer ?
#
loop_
_entity_poly.entity_id
_entity_poly.type
_entity_poly.pdbx_seq_one_letter_code
_entity_poly.pdbx_strand_id
1 'polypeptide(L)'
;MEKVVYKMNTESKLLDRKILRSGHKIDQSLLWMVVLMVSFSLLMIYSASIAYAAQDGGDKWFYLSRQAVFLVAGGIAGSIAAKIPMAKWKKWTPIILTFSLALLVAVLFMGREINGAKRWIHMGPVNVQPSEIFKLAVILYLSSFFTRRAEILKQFKKVGFVGVPIVIGLWLLMLEPDFGSVVVVSVIFLSLLFLAGLPNKWFALVILLSVGLLGMLIMLEPYRMARVTAFLDPWEDPLGKGYQLTHSLMAIARGEWFGVGLGSSLEKRFYLPEAHTDFILAVIGEEFGFVGICVLMFCYCWIGWRAFSIGKQARDLELFYGAFVAKG
;
A
#
# COMPACT_ATOMS: atom_id res chain seq x y z
N MET A 1 9.95 -51.56 -13.48
CA MET A 1 9.22 -50.44 -12.85
C MET A 1 10.08 -49.65 -11.87
N GLU A 2 10.79 -50.28 -10.95
CA GLU A 2 11.66 -49.61 -9.95
C GLU A 2 12.74 -48.69 -10.55
N LYS A 3 13.44 -49.09 -11.63
CA LYS A 3 14.47 -48.24 -12.27
C LYS A 3 13.89 -46.94 -12.88
N VAL A 4 12.64 -46.95 -13.31
CA VAL A 4 11.96 -45.73 -13.87
C VAL A 4 11.57 -44.79 -12.75
N VAL A 5 11.06 -45.30 -11.64
CA VAL A 5 10.70 -44.51 -10.47
C VAL A 5 11.94 -43.91 -9.80
N TYR A 6 13.03 -44.65 -9.74
CA TYR A 6 14.31 -44.14 -9.21
C TYR A 6 14.89 -43.02 -10.09
N LYS A 7 14.82 -43.18 -11.42
CA LYS A 7 15.30 -42.14 -12.35
C LYS A 7 14.48 -40.86 -12.28
N MET A 8 13.15 -40.97 -12.20
CA MET A 8 12.25 -39.81 -11.97
C MET A 8 12.52 -39.08 -10.66
N ASN A 9 12.78 -39.84 -9.58
CA ASN A 9 13.09 -39.29 -8.27
C ASN A 9 14.47 -38.59 -8.21
N THR A 10 15.44 -39.09 -9.01
CA THR A 10 16.77 -38.49 -9.12
C THR A 10 16.75 -37.23 -10.01
N GLU A 11 16.00 -37.25 -11.10
CA GLU A 11 15.83 -36.08 -11.95
C GLU A 11 15.05 -34.97 -11.27
N SER A 12 14.01 -35.28 -10.48
CA SER A 12 13.32 -34.29 -9.67
C SER A 12 14.24 -33.65 -8.62
N LYS A 13 15.05 -34.43 -7.91
CA LYS A 13 16.04 -33.92 -6.96
C LYS A 13 17.16 -33.09 -7.59
N LEU A 14 17.55 -33.41 -8.82
CA LEU A 14 18.54 -32.63 -9.59
C LEU A 14 17.93 -31.33 -10.12
N LEU A 15 16.66 -31.37 -10.55
CA LEU A 15 15.89 -30.17 -10.89
C LEU A 15 15.71 -29.26 -9.67
N ASP A 16 15.34 -29.79 -8.51
CA ASP A 16 15.25 -29.03 -7.27
C ASP A 16 16.59 -28.42 -6.86
N ARG A 17 17.70 -29.15 -7.00
CA ARG A 17 19.06 -28.61 -6.74
C ARG A 17 19.47 -27.53 -7.76
N LYS A 18 19.09 -27.67 -9.03
CA LYS A 18 19.31 -26.64 -10.05
C LYS A 18 18.47 -25.37 -9.79
N ILE A 19 17.24 -25.54 -9.32
CA ILE A 19 16.34 -24.47 -8.93
C ILE A 19 16.87 -23.73 -7.69
N LEU A 20 17.41 -24.47 -6.71
CA LEU A 20 18.03 -23.89 -5.51
C LEU A 20 19.37 -23.20 -5.80
N ARG A 21 20.08 -23.58 -6.86
CA ARG A 21 21.32 -22.94 -7.35
C ARG A 21 21.06 -21.79 -8.33
N SER A 22 19.90 -21.69 -8.93
CA SER A 22 19.47 -20.52 -9.68
C SER A 22 19.17 -19.42 -8.66
N GLY A 23 20.22 -18.72 -8.22
CA GLY A 23 20.12 -17.62 -7.28
C GLY A 23 18.98 -16.69 -7.71
N HIS A 24 18.24 -16.16 -6.73
CA HIS A 24 17.15 -15.21 -6.93
C HIS A 24 17.67 -14.06 -7.79
N LYS A 25 17.45 -14.13 -9.10
CA LYS A 25 17.80 -13.04 -10.01
C LYS A 25 16.81 -11.93 -9.74
N ILE A 26 17.26 -10.89 -9.06
CA ILE A 26 16.50 -9.65 -8.88
C ILE A 26 16.26 -9.10 -10.29
N ASP A 27 15.01 -8.72 -10.57
CA ASP A 27 14.68 -8.05 -11.81
C ASP A 27 15.29 -6.64 -11.79
N GLN A 28 16.39 -6.49 -12.54
CA GLN A 28 17.16 -5.25 -12.57
C GLN A 28 16.32 -4.07 -13.07
N SER A 29 15.42 -4.32 -14.02
CA SER A 29 14.59 -3.28 -14.60
C SER A 29 13.60 -2.71 -13.56
N LEU A 30 12.96 -3.59 -12.79
CA LEU A 30 12.10 -3.18 -11.67
C LEU A 30 12.91 -2.46 -10.58
N LEU A 31 14.08 -2.99 -10.24
CA LEU A 31 14.96 -2.39 -9.22
C LEU A 31 15.36 -0.96 -9.59
N TRP A 32 15.83 -0.74 -10.82
CA TRP A 32 16.23 0.60 -11.27
C TRP A 32 15.08 1.58 -11.31
N MET A 33 13.88 1.14 -11.71
CA MET A 33 12.69 2.00 -11.67
C MET A 33 12.33 2.40 -10.23
N VAL A 34 12.38 1.45 -9.30
CA VAL A 34 12.15 1.75 -7.86
C VAL A 34 13.21 2.71 -7.33
N VAL A 35 14.50 2.51 -7.66
CA VAL A 35 15.58 3.44 -7.25
C VAL A 35 15.34 4.83 -7.80
N LEU A 36 14.94 4.96 -9.07
CA LEU A 36 14.61 6.24 -9.69
C LEU A 36 13.46 6.93 -8.96
N MET A 37 12.38 6.21 -8.68
CA MET A 37 11.21 6.75 -7.98
C MET A 37 11.55 7.18 -6.55
N VAL A 38 12.36 6.39 -5.83
CA VAL A 38 12.84 6.71 -4.49
C VAL A 38 13.73 7.96 -4.52
N SER A 39 14.64 8.06 -5.48
CA SER A 39 15.50 9.26 -5.64
C SER A 39 14.68 10.51 -5.95
N PHE A 40 13.67 10.37 -6.84
CA PHE A 40 12.74 11.44 -7.13
C PHE A 40 11.92 11.86 -5.92
N SER A 41 11.46 10.88 -5.11
CA SER A 41 10.72 11.18 -3.88
C SER A 41 11.54 11.99 -2.86
N LEU A 42 12.82 11.67 -2.70
CA LEU A 42 13.73 12.46 -1.82
C LEU A 42 13.85 13.92 -2.29
N LEU A 43 14.01 14.12 -3.60
CA LEU A 43 14.08 15.46 -4.19
C LEU A 43 12.77 16.23 -3.93
N MET A 44 11.62 15.60 -4.13
CA MET A 44 10.31 16.25 -3.95
C MET A 44 10.00 16.52 -2.48
N ILE A 45 10.32 15.61 -1.57
CA ILE A 45 10.18 15.84 -0.13
C ILE A 45 11.05 17.03 0.31
N TYR A 46 12.28 17.11 -0.16
CA TYR A 46 13.14 18.27 0.12
C TYR A 46 12.52 19.57 -0.41
N SER A 47 12.05 19.57 -1.68
CA SER A 47 11.40 20.74 -2.26
C SER A 47 10.16 21.17 -1.48
N ALA A 48 9.29 20.21 -1.14
CA ALA A 48 8.02 20.49 -0.46
C ALA A 48 8.19 20.87 1.03
N SER A 49 9.23 20.36 1.71
CA SER A 49 9.41 20.56 3.15
C SER A 49 10.28 21.78 3.52
N ILE A 50 10.99 22.39 2.57
CA ILE A 50 11.98 23.47 2.84
C ILE A 50 11.32 24.70 3.50
N ALA A 51 10.08 25.02 3.12
CA ALA A 51 9.34 26.14 3.69
C ALA A 51 8.97 25.88 5.17
N TYR A 52 8.49 24.67 5.46
CA TYR A 52 8.14 24.24 6.82
C TYR A 52 9.36 24.20 7.75
N ALA A 53 10.48 23.64 7.26
CA ALA A 53 11.71 23.59 8.02
C ALA A 53 12.26 24.99 8.35
N ALA A 54 12.09 25.96 7.46
CA ALA A 54 12.52 27.33 7.66
C ALA A 54 11.68 28.09 8.71
N GLN A 55 10.39 27.79 8.81
CA GLN A 55 9.47 28.44 9.77
C GLN A 55 9.71 27.97 11.20
N ASP A 56 9.94 26.69 11.41
CA ASP A 56 10.19 26.11 12.73
C ASP A 56 11.57 26.46 13.29
N GLY A 57 12.37 27.31 12.58
CA GLY A 57 13.74 27.65 12.95
C GLY A 57 14.68 26.43 12.94
N GLY A 58 14.25 25.35 12.30
CA GLY A 58 14.94 24.08 12.25
C GLY A 58 15.89 23.94 11.06
N ASP A 59 16.61 22.83 11.05
CA ASP A 59 17.50 22.47 9.97
C ASP A 59 16.69 22.13 8.70
N LYS A 60 17.04 22.77 7.57
CA LYS A 60 16.44 22.51 6.24
C LYS A 60 16.55 21.05 5.81
N TRP A 61 17.47 20.31 6.40
CA TRP A 61 17.72 18.90 6.13
C TRP A 61 16.89 17.94 7.01
N PHE A 62 16.15 18.44 8.00
CA PHE A 62 15.46 17.62 8.98
C PHE A 62 14.52 16.57 8.34
N TYR A 63 13.61 16.99 7.47
CA TYR A 63 12.67 16.08 6.82
C TYR A 63 13.37 15.13 5.84
N LEU A 64 14.34 15.65 5.07
CA LEU A 64 15.10 14.84 4.13
C LEU A 64 15.95 13.77 4.83
N SER A 65 16.68 14.13 5.88
CA SER A 65 17.52 13.18 6.62
C SER A 65 16.68 12.08 7.28
N ARG A 66 15.56 12.44 7.86
CA ARG A 66 14.61 11.49 8.45
C ARG A 66 14.06 10.52 7.38
N GLN A 67 13.65 11.04 6.24
CA GLN A 67 13.17 10.21 5.13
C GLN A 67 14.28 9.30 4.57
N ALA A 68 15.48 9.80 4.41
CA ALA A 68 16.62 9.01 3.95
C ALA A 68 16.95 7.85 4.90
N VAL A 69 16.91 8.07 6.21
CA VAL A 69 17.09 7.02 7.22
C VAL A 69 16.03 5.94 7.09
N PHE A 70 14.74 6.31 6.95
CA PHE A 70 13.67 5.34 6.77
C PHE A 70 13.76 4.59 5.44
N LEU A 71 14.20 5.25 4.36
CA LEU A 71 14.42 4.57 3.07
C LEU A 71 15.57 3.56 3.14
N VAL A 72 16.67 3.90 3.81
CA VAL A 72 17.78 2.96 4.03
C VAL A 72 17.31 1.78 4.88
N ALA A 73 16.61 2.04 5.98
CA ALA A 73 16.09 1.00 6.86
C ALA A 73 15.08 0.10 6.10
N GLY A 74 14.18 0.69 5.31
CA GLY A 74 13.24 -0.02 4.45
C GLY A 74 13.94 -0.86 3.37
N GLY A 75 14.99 -0.32 2.74
CA GLY A 75 15.82 -1.04 1.76
C GLY A 75 16.53 -2.25 2.37
N ILE A 76 17.07 -2.11 3.58
CA ILE A 76 17.69 -3.22 4.33
C ILE A 76 16.62 -4.28 4.68
N ALA A 77 15.49 -3.86 5.24
CA ALA A 77 14.40 -4.76 5.60
C ALA A 77 13.85 -5.51 4.37
N GLY A 78 13.64 -4.80 3.25
CA GLY A 78 13.22 -5.40 1.98
C GLY A 78 14.24 -6.40 1.43
N SER A 79 15.53 -6.08 1.51
CA SER A 79 16.63 -6.98 1.09
C SER A 79 16.70 -8.24 1.95
N ILE A 80 16.46 -8.13 3.25
CA ILE A 80 16.36 -9.28 4.16
C ILE A 80 15.11 -10.11 3.81
N ALA A 81 13.96 -9.46 3.65
CA ALA A 81 12.69 -10.11 3.30
C ALA A 81 12.79 -10.90 1.98
N ALA A 82 13.46 -10.33 0.97
CA ALA A 82 13.68 -10.98 -0.32
C ALA A 82 14.56 -12.25 -0.24
N LYS A 83 15.43 -12.36 0.74
CA LYS A 83 16.28 -13.55 0.96
C LYS A 83 15.56 -14.67 1.71
N ILE A 84 14.43 -14.41 2.34
CA ILE A 84 13.67 -15.40 3.09
C ILE A 84 12.90 -16.30 2.12
N PRO A 85 13.11 -17.63 2.14
CA PRO A 85 12.39 -18.53 1.24
C PRO A 85 10.89 -18.56 1.55
N MET A 86 10.06 -18.68 0.48
CA MET A 86 8.61 -18.64 0.57
C MET A 86 8.02 -19.66 1.55
N ALA A 87 8.66 -20.82 1.69
CA ALA A 87 8.27 -21.83 2.67
C ALA A 87 8.27 -21.33 4.12
N LYS A 88 9.18 -20.40 4.46
CA LYS A 88 9.19 -19.77 5.81
C LYS A 88 8.07 -18.74 5.93
N TRP A 89 7.83 -17.94 4.90
CA TRP A 89 6.70 -17.00 4.88
C TRP A 89 5.37 -17.74 5.08
N LYS A 90 5.16 -18.87 4.37
CA LYS A 90 3.99 -19.75 4.56
C LYS A 90 3.79 -20.18 6.02
N LYS A 91 4.87 -20.58 6.67
CA LYS A 91 4.84 -21.04 8.06
C LYS A 91 4.53 -19.89 9.03
N TRP A 92 5.05 -18.70 8.75
CA TRP A 92 4.89 -17.53 9.61
C TRP A 92 3.59 -16.77 9.40
N THR A 93 2.91 -16.98 8.28
CA THR A 93 1.66 -16.29 7.92
C THR A 93 0.63 -16.23 9.05
N PRO A 94 0.25 -17.33 9.74
CA PRO A 94 -0.73 -17.25 10.81
C PRO A 94 -0.21 -16.45 12.01
N ILE A 95 1.09 -16.53 12.29
CA ILE A 95 1.72 -15.76 13.39
C ILE A 95 1.70 -14.27 13.04
N ILE A 96 2.06 -13.91 11.81
CA ILE A 96 2.08 -12.52 11.34
C ILE A 96 0.66 -11.93 11.39
N LEU A 97 -0.35 -12.68 10.96
CA LEU A 97 -1.75 -12.24 11.00
C LEU A 97 -2.23 -12.04 12.45
N THR A 98 -2.00 -13.01 13.32
CA THR A 98 -2.40 -12.90 14.73
C THR A 98 -1.66 -11.74 15.41
N PHE A 99 -0.38 -11.57 15.13
CA PHE A 99 0.43 -10.47 15.67
C PHE A 99 -0.08 -9.11 15.15
N SER A 100 -0.41 -8.99 13.87
CA SER A 100 -0.96 -7.74 13.32
C SER A 100 -2.32 -7.39 13.93
N LEU A 101 -3.21 -8.36 14.15
CA LEU A 101 -4.47 -8.15 14.86
C LEU A 101 -4.25 -7.74 16.32
N ALA A 102 -3.28 -8.36 17.00
CA ALA A 102 -2.93 -7.96 18.36
C ALA A 102 -2.38 -6.52 18.43
N LEU A 103 -1.61 -6.09 17.42
CA LEU A 103 -1.15 -4.69 17.32
C LEU A 103 -2.30 -3.71 17.07
N LEU A 104 -3.31 -4.07 16.25
CA LEU A 104 -4.52 -3.25 16.07
C LEU A 104 -5.30 -3.12 17.39
N VAL A 105 -5.38 -4.17 18.19
CA VAL A 105 -5.97 -4.08 19.53
C VAL A 105 -5.11 -3.21 20.44
N ALA A 106 -3.78 -3.40 20.44
CA ALA A 106 -2.87 -2.66 21.31
C ALA A 106 -2.91 -1.14 21.05
N VAL A 107 -3.04 -0.71 19.79
CA VAL A 107 -3.07 0.74 19.47
C VAL A 107 -4.30 1.44 20.03
N LEU A 108 -5.42 0.75 20.21
CA LEU A 108 -6.63 1.33 20.84
C LEU A 108 -6.36 1.77 22.28
N PHE A 109 -5.47 1.05 23.01
CA PHE A 109 -5.12 1.32 24.40
C PHE A 109 -3.87 2.16 24.56
N MET A 110 -2.85 1.93 23.73
CA MET A 110 -1.50 2.51 23.84
C MET A 110 -1.24 3.62 22.81
N GLY A 111 -2.11 3.78 21.82
CA GLY A 111 -1.94 4.75 20.73
C GLY A 111 -2.07 6.19 21.23
N ARG A 112 -1.20 7.08 20.71
CA ARG A 112 -1.38 8.52 20.91
C ARG A 112 -2.43 9.05 19.94
N GLU A 113 -3.26 9.94 20.45
CA GLU A 113 -4.25 10.64 19.65
C GLU A 113 -3.56 11.74 18.83
N ILE A 114 -3.63 11.63 17.52
CA ILE A 114 -3.13 12.61 16.56
C ILE A 114 -4.28 12.92 15.60
N ASN A 115 -4.66 14.19 15.50
CA ASN A 115 -5.79 14.64 14.68
C ASN A 115 -7.10 13.88 14.96
N GLY A 116 -7.39 13.62 16.24
CA GLY A 116 -8.62 12.93 16.66
C GLY A 116 -8.63 11.41 16.44
N ALA A 117 -7.50 10.78 16.14
CA ALA A 117 -7.43 9.34 15.92
C ALA A 117 -6.18 8.70 16.54
N LYS A 118 -6.36 7.51 17.12
CA LYS A 118 -5.29 6.70 17.72
C LYS A 118 -4.84 5.64 16.73
N ARG A 119 -3.92 5.99 15.81
CA ARG A 119 -3.46 5.10 14.72
C ARG A 119 -2.00 4.70 14.85
N TRP A 120 -1.25 5.33 15.73
CA TRP A 120 0.21 5.21 15.83
C TRP A 120 0.66 4.73 17.19
N ILE A 121 1.53 3.73 17.21
CA ILE A 121 2.26 3.32 18.40
C ILE A 121 3.64 3.96 18.36
N HIS A 122 3.96 4.74 19.39
CA HIS A 122 5.26 5.40 19.52
C HIS A 122 6.25 4.45 20.18
N MET A 123 7.30 4.10 19.45
CA MET A 123 8.40 3.26 19.94
C MET A 123 9.70 4.09 19.93
N GLY A 124 9.78 5.07 20.82
CA GLY A 124 10.93 6.00 20.86
C GLY A 124 10.99 6.88 19.61
N PRO A 125 12.07 6.81 18.80
CA PRO A 125 12.24 7.64 17.61
C PRO A 125 11.37 7.19 16.41
N VAL A 126 10.74 6.02 16.50
CA VAL A 126 9.98 5.41 15.41
C VAL A 126 8.50 5.34 15.77
N ASN A 127 7.66 5.76 14.84
CA ASN A 127 6.21 5.57 14.91
C ASN A 127 5.82 4.38 14.05
N VAL A 128 5.13 3.43 14.62
CA VAL A 128 4.64 2.24 13.91
C VAL A 128 3.14 2.35 13.74
N GLN A 129 2.65 2.18 12.51
CA GLN A 129 1.23 2.13 12.21
C GLN A 129 0.82 0.65 12.05
N PRO A 130 0.01 0.09 12.96
CA PRO A 130 -0.40 -1.31 12.89
C PRO A 130 -1.16 -1.68 11.61
N SER A 131 -1.93 -0.77 11.04
CA SER A 131 -2.68 -1.00 9.79
C SER A 131 -1.76 -1.33 8.60
N GLU A 132 -0.52 -0.79 8.54
CA GLU A 132 0.44 -1.12 7.49
C GLU A 132 0.90 -2.59 7.59
N ILE A 133 1.16 -3.05 8.82
CA ILE A 133 1.52 -4.44 9.07
C ILE A 133 0.34 -5.36 8.77
N PHE A 134 -0.88 -4.94 9.11
CA PHE A 134 -2.09 -5.71 8.84
C PHE A 134 -2.36 -5.86 7.33
N LYS A 135 -2.17 -4.82 6.53
CA LYS A 135 -2.27 -4.89 5.06
C LYS A 135 -1.35 -5.99 4.48
N LEU A 136 -0.08 -5.99 4.91
CA LEU A 136 0.87 -7.02 4.50
C LEU A 136 0.46 -8.42 4.99
N ALA A 137 -0.01 -8.53 6.23
CA ALA A 137 -0.48 -9.79 6.81
C ALA A 137 -1.66 -10.38 6.02
N VAL A 138 -2.62 -9.55 5.61
CA VAL A 138 -3.78 -9.95 4.78
C VAL A 138 -3.32 -10.51 3.43
N ILE A 139 -2.38 -9.83 2.76
CA ILE A 139 -1.82 -10.29 1.48
C ILE A 139 -1.20 -11.68 1.63
N LEU A 140 -0.33 -11.86 2.61
CA LEU A 140 0.35 -13.13 2.88
C LEU A 140 -0.64 -14.23 3.24
N TYR A 141 -1.62 -13.92 4.09
CA TYR A 141 -2.64 -14.86 4.55
C TYR A 141 -3.50 -15.38 3.41
N LEU A 142 -4.09 -14.48 2.63
CA LEU A 142 -4.99 -14.85 1.55
C LEU A 142 -4.23 -15.57 0.43
N SER A 143 -3.04 -15.09 0.06
CA SER A 143 -2.19 -15.72 -0.97
C SER A 143 -1.85 -17.16 -0.57
N SER A 144 -1.39 -17.36 0.66
CA SER A 144 -1.07 -18.70 1.19
C SER A 144 -2.31 -19.60 1.30
N PHE A 145 -3.44 -19.03 1.69
CA PHE A 145 -4.68 -19.79 1.88
C PHE A 145 -5.25 -20.28 0.56
N PHE A 146 -5.42 -19.39 -0.43
CA PHE A 146 -6.01 -19.74 -1.73
C PHE A 146 -5.15 -20.71 -2.52
N THR A 147 -3.82 -20.62 -2.37
CA THR A 147 -2.92 -21.59 -3.01
C THR A 147 -3.08 -23.00 -2.47
N ARG A 148 -3.26 -23.14 -1.13
CA ARG A 148 -3.38 -24.47 -0.50
C ARG A 148 -4.76 -25.10 -0.67
N ARG A 149 -5.80 -24.31 -0.83
CA ARG A 149 -7.22 -24.76 -0.75
C ARG A 149 -8.09 -24.10 -1.81
N ALA A 150 -7.63 -24.08 -3.07
CA ALA A 150 -8.39 -23.52 -4.19
C ALA A 150 -9.83 -24.06 -4.32
N GLU A 151 -10.08 -25.32 -3.91
CA GLU A 151 -11.42 -25.91 -3.94
C GLU A 151 -12.44 -25.23 -3.02
N ILE A 152 -11.98 -24.53 -1.99
CA ILE A 152 -12.86 -23.78 -1.06
C ILE A 152 -13.61 -22.66 -1.77
N LEU A 153 -13.01 -22.08 -2.83
CA LEU A 153 -13.63 -21.02 -3.62
C LEU A 153 -14.96 -21.44 -4.27
N LYS A 154 -15.17 -22.76 -4.47
CA LYS A 154 -16.45 -23.30 -4.96
C LYS A 154 -17.56 -23.28 -3.89
N GLN A 155 -17.20 -23.12 -2.62
CA GLN A 155 -18.13 -23.18 -1.48
C GLN A 155 -18.15 -21.84 -0.73
N PHE A 156 -19.12 -20.98 -1.07
CA PHE A 156 -19.23 -19.62 -0.54
C PHE A 156 -19.17 -19.54 1.01
N LYS A 157 -19.82 -20.48 1.72
CA LYS A 157 -19.76 -20.52 3.19
C LYS A 157 -18.34 -20.67 3.74
N LYS A 158 -17.49 -21.43 3.05
CA LYS A 158 -16.09 -21.63 3.47
C LYS A 158 -15.23 -20.40 3.14
N VAL A 159 -15.53 -19.69 2.06
CA VAL A 159 -14.87 -18.41 1.73
C VAL A 159 -15.19 -17.37 2.82
N GLY A 160 -16.43 -17.31 3.29
CA GLY A 160 -16.82 -16.45 4.40
C GLY A 160 -15.99 -16.70 5.66
N PHE A 161 -15.73 -17.98 6.00
CA PHE A 161 -14.92 -18.33 7.16
C PHE A 161 -13.44 -17.84 7.04
N VAL A 162 -12.91 -17.86 5.82
CA VAL A 162 -11.56 -17.30 5.53
C VAL A 162 -11.53 -15.79 5.71
N GLY A 163 -12.63 -15.11 5.43
CA GLY A 163 -12.77 -13.67 5.60
C GLY A 163 -12.88 -13.22 7.07
N VAL A 164 -13.20 -14.10 8.01
CA VAL A 164 -13.44 -13.74 9.43
C VAL A 164 -12.28 -12.92 10.04
N PRO A 165 -11.00 -13.32 9.96
CA PRO A 165 -9.91 -12.53 10.53
C PRO A 165 -9.78 -11.15 9.89
N ILE A 166 -10.14 -11.03 8.60
CA ILE A 166 -10.09 -9.77 7.86
C ILE A 166 -11.22 -8.86 8.33
N VAL A 167 -12.43 -9.40 8.48
CA VAL A 167 -13.59 -8.65 9.00
C VAL A 167 -13.30 -8.14 10.42
N ILE A 168 -12.67 -8.97 11.27
CA ILE A 168 -12.24 -8.53 12.61
C ILE A 168 -11.24 -7.37 12.49
N GLY A 169 -10.25 -7.46 11.62
CA GLY A 169 -9.28 -6.39 11.41
C GLY A 169 -9.92 -5.11 10.85
N LEU A 170 -10.86 -5.24 9.90
CA LEU A 170 -11.62 -4.10 9.38
C LEU A 170 -12.45 -3.41 10.48
N TRP A 171 -13.06 -4.20 11.36
CA TRP A 171 -13.80 -3.67 12.51
C TRP A 171 -12.87 -2.93 13.49
N LEU A 172 -11.69 -3.48 13.80
CA LEU A 172 -10.69 -2.81 14.64
C LEU A 172 -10.22 -1.50 14.00
N LEU A 173 -9.94 -1.47 12.69
CA LEU A 173 -9.58 -0.25 11.97
C LEU A 173 -10.68 0.83 12.02
N MET A 174 -11.94 0.41 12.06
CA MET A 174 -13.06 1.33 12.24
C MET A 174 -13.08 1.95 13.64
N LEU A 175 -12.67 1.20 14.66
CA LEU A 175 -12.51 1.72 16.03
C LEU A 175 -11.33 2.71 16.16
N GLU A 176 -10.32 2.63 15.26
CA GLU A 176 -9.17 3.54 15.16
C GLU A 176 -9.47 4.81 14.35
N PRO A 177 -10.69 5.12 13.94
CA PRO A 177 -11.20 5.96 12.84
C PRO A 177 -10.29 5.98 11.59
N ASP A 178 -9.72 4.81 11.19
CA ASP A 178 -8.86 4.68 10.00
C ASP A 178 -9.63 4.13 8.79
N PHE A 179 -10.59 4.95 8.30
CA PHE A 179 -11.43 4.59 7.16
C PHE A 179 -10.61 4.36 5.87
N GLY A 180 -9.51 5.09 5.70
CA GLY A 180 -8.62 4.91 4.54
C GLY A 180 -8.05 3.50 4.47
N SER A 181 -7.51 2.98 5.58
CA SER A 181 -7.01 1.61 5.65
C SER A 181 -8.11 0.57 5.49
N VAL A 182 -9.34 0.84 5.95
CA VAL A 182 -10.51 -0.04 5.71
C VAL A 182 -10.77 -0.21 4.22
N VAL A 183 -10.78 0.90 3.45
CA VAL A 183 -10.97 0.86 2.00
C VAL A 183 -9.85 0.07 1.32
N VAL A 184 -8.58 0.37 1.65
CA VAL A 184 -7.42 -0.31 1.05
C VAL A 184 -7.45 -1.82 1.33
N VAL A 185 -7.68 -2.25 2.58
CA VAL A 185 -7.77 -3.67 2.94
C VAL A 185 -8.93 -4.35 2.22
N SER A 186 -10.08 -3.67 2.07
CA SER A 186 -11.23 -4.19 1.34
C SER A 186 -10.90 -4.39 -0.15
N VAL A 187 -10.21 -3.44 -0.78
CA VAL A 187 -9.75 -3.55 -2.18
C VAL A 187 -8.75 -4.69 -2.33
N ILE A 188 -7.79 -4.85 -1.41
CA ILE A 188 -6.84 -5.96 -1.38
C ILE A 188 -7.60 -7.30 -1.31
N PHE A 189 -8.56 -7.40 -0.40
CA PHE A 189 -9.36 -8.62 -0.23
C PHE A 189 -10.15 -8.97 -1.50
N LEU A 190 -10.86 -8.01 -2.08
CA LEU A 190 -11.61 -8.19 -3.32
C LEU A 190 -10.69 -8.57 -4.49
N SER A 191 -9.55 -7.91 -4.63
CA SER A 191 -8.58 -8.21 -5.68
C SER A 191 -8.07 -9.64 -5.60
N LEU A 192 -7.75 -10.12 -4.40
CA LEU A 192 -7.29 -11.50 -4.19
C LEU A 192 -8.39 -12.53 -4.40
N LEU A 193 -9.65 -12.23 -4.03
CA LEU A 193 -10.79 -13.09 -4.35
C LEU A 193 -11.01 -13.22 -5.86
N PHE A 194 -10.89 -12.11 -6.59
CA PHE A 194 -10.98 -12.09 -8.05
C PHE A 194 -9.91 -12.96 -8.69
N LEU A 195 -8.65 -12.76 -8.30
CA LEU A 195 -7.51 -13.51 -8.81
C LEU A 195 -7.56 -15.00 -8.46
N ALA A 196 -8.09 -15.32 -7.29
CA ALA A 196 -8.29 -16.70 -6.86
C ALA A 196 -9.37 -17.44 -7.67
N GLY A 197 -10.16 -16.71 -8.48
CA GLY A 197 -11.18 -17.30 -9.35
C GLY A 197 -12.50 -17.58 -8.62
N LEU A 198 -12.89 -16.73 -7.68
CA LEU A 198 -14.22 -16.82 -7.08
C LEU A 198 -15.30 -16.72 -8.18
N PRO A 199 -16.33 -17.61 -8.22
CA PRO A 199 -17.39 -17.53 -9.22
C PRO A 199 -18.05 -16.15 -9.28
N ASN A 200 -18.25 -15.61 -10.49
CA ASN A 200 -18.68 -14.23 -10.72
C ASN A 200 -19.90 -13.80 -9.93
N LYS A 201 -20.88 -14.71 -9.75
CA LYS A 201 -22.10 -14.45 -8.95
C LYS A 201 -21.78 -14.14 -7.48
N TRP A 202 -20.85 -14.88 -6.89
CA TRP A 202 -20.43 -14.67 -5.50
C TRP A 202 -19.52 -13.47 -5.36
N PHE A 203 -18.66 -13.25 -6.36
CA PHE A 203 -17.81 -12.07 -6.42
C PHE A 203 -18.65 -10.79 -6.50
N ALA A 204 -19.65 -10.74 -7.39
CA ALA A 204 -20.58 -9.63 -7.48
C ALA A 204 -21.35 -9.38 -6.17
N LEU A 205 -21.77 -10.45 -5.48
CA LEU A 205 -22.41 -10.34 -4.17
C LEU A 205 -21.48 -9.73 -3.13
N VAL A 206 -20.21 -10.18 -3.06
CA VAL A 206 -19.23 -9.64 -2.10
C VAL A 206 -18.93 -8.17 -2.39
N ILE A 207 -18.81 -7.78 -3.67
CA ILE A 207 -18.65 -6.36 -4.05
C ILE A 207 -19.87 -5.56 -3.58
N LEU A 208 -21.07 -6.01 -3.90
CA LEU A 208 -22.31 -5.32 -3.54
C LEU A 208 -22.40 -5.11 -2.01
N LEU A 209 -22.11 -6.16 -1.24
CA LEU A 209 -22.10 -6.08 0.23
C LEU A 209 -21.01 -5.14 0.74
N SER A 210 -19.79 -5.19 0.16
CA SER A 210 -18.68 -4.31 0.56
C SER A 210 -18.98 -2.84 0.25
N VAL A 211 -19.46 -2.53 -0.96
CA VAL A 211 -19.83 -1.18 -1.37
C VAL A 211 -21.02 -0.66 -0.54
N GLY A 212 -22.03 -1.51 -0.32
CA GLY A 212 -23.18 -1.16 0.51
C GLY A 212 -22.79 -0.86 1.95
N LEU A 213 -21.94 -1.69 2.54
CA LEU A 213 -21.42 -1.49 3.90
C LEU A 213 -20.57 -0.21 4.00
N LEU A 214 -19.64 0.01 3.08
CA LEU A 214 -18.83 1.23 3.05
C LEU A 214 -19.69 2.48 2.86
N GLY A 215 -20.69 2.42 1.97
CA GLY A 215 -21.65 3.51 1.78
C GLY A 215 -22.44 3.81 3.05
N MET A 216 -22.93 2.78 3.73
CA MET A 216 -23.63 2.93 5.01
C MET A 216 -22.71 3.56 6.07
N LEU A 217 -21.46 3.11 6.18
CA LEU A 217 -20.48 3.65 7.12
C LEU A 217 -20.12 5.12 6.84
N ILE A 218 -20.18 5.55 5.58
CA ILE A 218 -20.00 6.96 5.20
C ILE A 218 -21.22 7.77 5.66
N MET A 219 -22.43 7.28 5.40
CA MET A 219 -23.68 7.98 5.73
C MET A 219 -23.92 8.15 7.23
N LEU A 220 -23.45 7.19 8.04
CA LEU A 220 -23.62 7.22 9.48
C LEU A 220 -22.75 8.27 10.19
N GLU A 221 -21.65 8.73 9.55
CA GLU A 221 -20.71 9.67 10.17
C GLU A 221 -20.65 11.00 9.40
N PRO A 222 -21.13 12.10 9.98
CA PRO A 222 -21.16 13.41 9.32
C PRO A 222 -19.80 13.88 8.80
N TYR A 223 -18.71 13.54 9.52
CA TYR A 223 -17.35 13.87 9.08
C TYR A 223 -16.96 13.16 7.80
N ARG A 224 -17.33 11.89 7.62
CA ARG A 224 -17.04 11.13 6.39
C ARG A 224 -17.87 11.63 5.23
N MET A 225 -19.15 11.91 5.48
CA MET A 225 -20.02 12.52 4.48
C MET A 225 -19.50 13.88 4.02
N ALA A 226 -19.04 14.72 4.95
CA ALA A 226 -18.47 16.01 4.64
C ALA A 226 -17.21 15.91 3.74
N ARG A 227 -16.39 14.86 3.90
CA ARG A 227 -15.25 14.60 3.00
C ARG A 227 -15.70 14.18 1.60
N VAL A 228 -16.76 13.37 1.49
CA VAL A 228 -17.32 12.98 0.20
C VAL A 228 -17.93 14.16 -0.52
N THR A 229 -18.70 15.00 0.17
CA THR A 229 -19.28 16.22 -0.44
C THR A 229 -18.20 17.20 -0.87
N ALA A 230 -17.18 17.44 -0.02
CA ALA A 230 -16.04 18.29 -0.39
C ALA A 230 -15.22 17.74 -1.58
N PHE A 231 -15.20 16.41 -1.77
CA PHE A 231 -14.57 15.80 -2.94
C PHE A 231 -15.40 16.00 -4.21
N LEU A 232 -16.71 15.91 -4.12
CA LEU A 232 -17.62 16.08 -5.27
C LEU A 232 -17.73 17.53 -5.71
N ASP A 233 -17.81 18.46 -4.76
CA ASP A 233 -17.81 19.91 -5.02
C ASP A 233 -16.95 20.64 -3.98
N PRO A 234 -15.64 20.78 -4.23
CA PRO A 234 -14.73 21.46 -3.31
C PRO A 234 -14.95 22.98 -3.31
N TRP A 235 -15.64 23.52 -4.32
CA TRP A 235 -15.88 24.95 -4.47
C TRP A 235 -17.10 25.44 -3.69
N GLU A 236 -17.92 24.56 -3.14
CA GLU A 236 -19.05 24.93 -2.27
C GLU A 236 -18.55 25.57 -0.97
N ASP A 237 -17.43 25.06 -0.40
CA ASP A 237 -16.82 25.60 0.83
C ASP A 237 -15.28 25.64 0.68
N PRO A 238 -14.75 26.55 -0.14
CA PRO A 238 -13.33 26.56 -0.53
C PRO A 238 -12.41 27.02 0.60
N LEU A 239 -12.94 27.68 1.65
CA LEU A 239 -12.19 28.13 2.83
C LEU A 239 -12.33 27.18 4.04
N GLY A 240 -13.28 26.25 4.00
CA GLY A 240 -13.52 25.28 5.05
C GLY A 240 -13.17 23.85 4.63
N LYS A 241 -14.21 23.01 4.42
CA LYS A 241 -14.03 21.56 4.15
C LYS A 241 -13.34 21.28 2.83
N GLY A 242 -13.51 22.13 1.81
CA GLY A 242 -12.88 22.03 0.50
C GLY A 242 -11.47 22.62 0.42
N TYR A 243 -10.98 23.29 1.46
CA TYR A 243 -9.75 24.09 1.43
C TYR A 243 -8.55 23.33 0.84
N GLN A 244 -8.23 22.16 1.37
CA GLN A 244 -7.07 21.38 0.92
C GLN A 244 -7.20 20.92 -0.54
N LEU A 245 -8.40 20.51 -0.95
CA LEU A 245 -8.62 20.02 -2.30
C LEU A 245 -8.63 21.18 -3.31
N THR A 246 -9.24 22.32 -2.98
CA THR A 246 -9.22 23.53 -3.84
C THR A 246 -7.79 24.02 -4.06
N HIS A 247 -6.99 24.14 -2.99
CA HIS A 247 -5.59 24.54 -3.10
C HIS A 247 -4.75 23.53 -3.90
N SER A 248 -4.98 22.22 -3.75
CA SER A 248 -4.28 21.22 -4.57
C SER A 248 -4.69 21.28 -6.05
N LEU A 249 -5.97 21.57 -6.38
CA LEU A 249 -6.40 21.77 -7.77
C LEU A 249 -5.82 23.06 -8.36
N MET A 250 -5.76 24.13 -7.57
CA MET A 250 -5.12 25.38 -7.99
C MET A 250 -3.62 25.21 -8.26
N ALA A 251 -2.90 24.43 -7.40
CA ALA A 251 -1.51 24.07 -7.62
C ALA A 251 -1.31 23.37 -8.97
N ILE A 252 -2.10 22.34 -9.24
CA ILE A 252 -2.04 21.58 -10.50
C ILE A 252 -2.37 22.47 -11.70
N ALA A 253 -3.39 23.32 -11.59
CA ALA A 253 -3.79 24.25 -12.67
C ALA A 253 -2.69 25.26 -12.98
N ARG A 254 -2.01 25.79 -11.95
CA ARG A 254 -0.89 26.74 -12.13
C ARG A 254 0.32 26.09 -12.81
N GLY A 255 0.52 24.80 -12.66
CA GLY A 255 1.61 24.09 -13.30
C GLY A 255 1.46 23.96 -14.82
N GLU A 256 0.25 24.18 -15.38
CA GLU A 256 0.00 24.07 -16.81
C GLU A 256 0.63 22.80 -17.42
N TRP A 257 1.32 22.92 -18.57
CA TRP A 257 1.94 21.79 -19.26
C TRP A 257 3.30 21.37 -18.67
N PHE A 258 4.18 22.34 -18.36
CA PHE A 258 5.60 22.08 -18.04
C PHE A 258 6.00 22.48 -16.61
N GLY A 259 5.08 23.04 -15.85
CA GLY A 259 5.30 23.47 -14.49
C GLY A 259 5.96 24.85 -14.37
N VAL A 260 5.92 25.37 -13.16
CA VAL A 260 6.56 26.66 -12.80
C VAL A 260 8.06 26.52 -12.50
N GLY A 261 8.58 25.30 -12.56
CA GLY A 261 9.97 24.94 -12.24
C GLY A 261 10.16 24.41 -10.83
N LEU A 262 11.19 23.59 -10.67
CA LEU A 262 11.56 22.96 -9.41
C LEU A 262 11.82 24.01 -8.32
N GLY A 263 11.22 23.83 -7.15
CA GLY A 263 11.39 24.75 -6.03
C GLY A 263 10.48 25.98 -6.06
N SER A 264 9.75 26.22 -7.18
CA SER A 264 8.99 27.45 -7.40
C SER A 264 7.49 27.36 -7.01
N SER A 265 7.03 26.23 -6.51
CA SER A 265 5.66 26.05 -6.02
C SER A 265 5.33 27.12 -4.95
N LEU A 266 4.18 27.76 -5.10
CA LEU A 266 3.64 28.72 -4.12
C LEU A 266 2.82 27.99 -3.05
N GLU A 267 2.05 26.98 -3.43
CA GLU A 267 1.16 26.28 -2.53
C GLU A 267 1.91 25.57 -1.39
N LYS A 268 3.14 25.15 -1.58
CA LYS A 268 4.00 24.61 -0.52
C LYS A 268 4.43 25.64 0.53
N ARG A 269 4.24 26.96 0.26
CA ARG A 269 4.57 28.05 1.19
C ARG A 269 3.41 28.33 2.15
N PHE A 270 2.95 27.29 2.85
CA PHE A 270 1.89 27.32 3.89
C PHE A 270 0.45 27.52 3.39
N TYR A 271 0.23 27.64 2.09
CA TYR A 271 -1.12 27.69 1.54
C TYR A 271 -1.77 26.29 1.55
N LEU A 272 -1.01 25.23 1.30
CA LEU A 272 -1.50 23.86 1.29
C LEU A 272 -0.97 23.10 2.52
N PRO A 273 -1.81 22.82 3.54
CA PRO A 273 -1.44 21.97 4.67
C PRO A 273 -1.01 20.58 4.19
N GLU A 274 -0.02 19.98 4.87
CA GLU A 274 0.50 18.63 4.55
C GLU A 274 0.99 18.49 3.10
N ALA A 275 1.52 19.59 2.51
CA ALA A 275 2.02 19.60 1.13
C ALA A 275 3.17 18.60 0.90
N HIS A 276 3.95 18.28 1.93
CA HIS A 276 5.09 17.35 1.87
C HIS A 276 4.72 15.88 2.13
N THR A 277 3.46 15.60 2.50
CA THR A 277 2.91 14.26 2.78
C THR A 277 1.75 13.93 1.86
N ASP A 278 0.54 14.29 2.25
CA ASP A 278 -0.70 13.87 1.57
C ASP A 278 -0.91 14.56 0.23
N PHE A 279 -0.40 15.78 0.06
CA PHE A 279 -0.60 16.59 -1.15
C PHE A 279 0.67 16.81 -1.99
N ILE A 280 1.67 15.94 -1.82
CA ILE A 280 2.92 16.03 -2.60
C ILE A 280 2.70 15.97 -4.11
N LEU A 281 1.64 15.27 -4.56
CA LEU A 281 1.26 15.21 -5.99
C LEU A 281 0.84 16.59 -6.52
N ALA A 282 0.20 17.42 -5.71
CA ALA A 282 -0.16 18.79 -6.08
C ALA A 282 1.09 19.65 -6.29
N VAL A 283 2.09 19.51 -5.39
CA VAL A 283 3.37 20.20 -5.54
C VAL A 283 4.12 19.73 -6.80
N ILE A 284 4.11 18.41 -7.08
CA ILE A 284 4.70 17.87 -8.32
C ILE A 284 3.98 18.45 -9.54
N GLY A 285 2.65 18.50 -9.49
CA GLY A 285 1.84 19.08 -10.56
C GLY A 285 2.13 20.57 -10.80
N GLU A 286 2.35 21.35 -9.73
CA GLU A 286 2.73 22.76 -9.85
C GLU A 286 4.15 22.93 -10.39
N GLU A 287 5.13 22.16 -9.89
CA GLU A 287 6.55 22.33 -10.25
C GLU A 287 6.91 21.73 -11.62
N PHE A 288 6.30 20.61 -12.02
CA PHE A 288 6.61 19.89 -13.27
C PHE A 288 5.45 19.89 -14.28
N GLY A 289 4.30 20.44 -13.92
CA GLY A 289 3.12 20.54 -14.77
C GLY A 289 2.47 19.19 -15.07
N PHE A 290 1.57 19.21 -16.05
CA PHE A 290 0.85 18.03 -16.51
C PHE A 290 1.79 16.92 -17.00
N VAL A 291 2.86 17.27 -17.69
CA VAL A 291 3.87 16.30 -18.17
C VAL A 291 4.51 15.57 -17.01
N GLY A 292 4.85 16.26 -15.91
CA GLY A 292 5.40 15.64 -14.71
C GLY A 292 4.46 14.62 -14.08
N ILE A 293 3.16 14.95 -13.99
CA ILE A 293 2.13 14.02 -13.50
C ILE A 293 2.04 12.80 -14.41
N CYS A 294 2.01 12.99 -15.74
CA CYS A 294 1.95 11.88 -16.70
C CYS A 294 3.16 10.96 -16.60
N VAL A 295 4.37 11.50 -16.46
CA VAL A 295 5.59 10.70 -16.27
C VAL A 295 5.50 9.92 -14.97
N LEU A 296 5.06 10.52 -13.88
CA LEU A 296 4.90 9.85 -12.59
C LEU A 296 3.89 8.70 -12.70
N MET A 297 2.73 8.95 -13.31
CA MET A 297 1.70 7.92 -13.54
C MET A 297 2.23 6.79 -14.43
N PHE A 298 2.97 7.13 -15.48
CA PHE A 298 3.63 6.12 -16.32
C PHE A 298 4.58 5.25 -15.52
N CYS A 299 5.42 5.81 -14.66
CA CYS A 299 6.33 5.06 -13.79
C CYS A 299 5.57 4.09 -12.88
N TYR A 300 4.48 4.53 -12.24
CA TYR A 300 3.63 3.66 -11.42
C TYR A 300 2.98 2.55 -12.24
N CYS A 301 2.39 2.87 -13.38
CA CYS A 301 1.79 1.89 -14.28
C CYS A 301 2.84 0.86 -14.76
N TRP A 302 4.04 1.33 -15.08
CA TRP A 302 5.14 0.47 -15.53
C TRP A 302 5.62 -0.48 -14.42
N ILE A 303 5.86 0.03 -13.20
CA ILE A 303 6.15 -0.80 -12.03
C ILE A 303 5.06 -1.85 -11.88
N GLY A 304 3.81 -1.38 -12.00
CA GLY A 304 2.63 -2.15 -12.02
C GLY A 304 2.66 -3.31 -12.99
N TRP A 305 2.84 -3.03 -14.24
CA TRP A 305 2.91 -4.01 -15.30
C TRP A 305 4.09 -4.98 -15.13
N ARG A 306 5.27 -4.47 -14.72
CA ARG A 306 6.46 -5.30 -14.54
C ARG A 306 6.30 -6.32 -13.41
N ALA A 307 5.78 -5.89 -12.25
CA ALA A 307 5.53 -6.82 -11.15
C ALA A 307 4.47 -7.88 -11.52
N PHE A 308 3.43 -7.51 -12.29
CA PHE A 308 2.46 -8.48 -12.83
C PHE A 308 3.12 -9.48 -13.78
N SER A 309 4.01 -9.01 -14.66
CA SER A 309 4.76 -9.87 -15.58
C SER A 309 5.66 -10.86 -14.83
N ILE A 310 6.31 -10.42 -13.75
CA ILE A 310 7.09 -11.28 -12.86
C ILE A 310 6.19 -12.30 -12.17
N GLY A 311 5.03 -11.86 -11.67
CA GLY A 311 4.04 -12.74 -11.04
C GLY A 311 3.55 -13.83 -11.97
N LYS A 312 3.25 -13.50 -13.24
CA LYS A 312 2.85 -14.51 -14.27
C LYS A 312 3.91 -15.56 -14.53
N GLN A 313 5.18 -15.23 -14.39
CA GLN A 313 6.31 -16.15 -14.59
C GLN A 313 6.63 -16.96 -13.33
N ALA A 314 6.03 -16.60 -12.19
CA ALA A 314 6.23 -17.30 -10.94
C ALA A 314 5.67 -18.73 -11.06
N ARG A 315 6.49 -19.72 -10.74
CA ARG A 315 6.08 -21.12 -10.70
C ARG A 315 5.22 -21.45 -9.48
N ASP A 316 5.33 -20.65 -8.45
CA ASP A 316 4.56 -20.77 -7.23
C ASP A 316 3.36 -19.80 -7.29
N LEU A 317 2.14 -20.32 -7.19
CA LEU A 317 0.91 -19.54 -7.19
C LEU A 317 0.87 -18.51 -6.05
N GLU A 318 1.57 -18.76 -4.95
CA GLU A 318 1.64 -17.80 -3.84
C GLU A 318 2.47 -16.57 -4.22
N LEU A 319 3.56 -16.76 -4.97
CA LEU A 319 4.33 -15.65 -5.52
C LEU A 319 3.52 -14.86 -6.55
N PHE A 320 2.71 -15.55 -7.36
CA PHE A 320 1.80 -14.90 -8.29
C PHE A 320 0.81 -13.97 -7.56
N TYR A 321 0.11 -14.49 -6.55
CA TYR A 321 -0.84 -13.70 -5.76
C TYR A 321 -0.16 -12.57 -4.99
N GLY A 322 0.99 -12.85 -4.36
CA GLY A 322 1.76 -11.84 -3.63
C GLY A 322 2.27 -10.72 -4.53
N ALA A 323 2.81 -11.04 -5.70
CA ALA A 323 3.30 -10.04 -6.65
C ALA A 323 2.17 -9.19 -7.23
N PHE A 324 0.96 -9.74 -7.38
CA PHE A 324 -0.18 -8.99 -7.89
C PHE A 324 -0.71 -7.96 -6.90
N VAL A 325 -0.73 -8.28 -5.61
CA VAL A 325 -1.36 -7.44 -4.58
C VAL A 325 -0.38 -6.51 -3.87
N ALA A 326 0.91 -6.82 -3.87
CA ALA A 326 1.95 -5.93 -3.31
C ALA A 326 2.03 -4.54 -3.99
N LYS A 327 1.06 -4.22 -4.84
CA LYS A 327 0.91 -3.00 -5.61
C LYS A 327 -0.26 -2.13 -5.19
N GLY A 328 -1.21 -2.68 -4.40
CA GLY A 328 -2.37 -1.91 -3.93
C GLY A 328 -2.06 -0.87 -2.87
#